data_f921e069ec217291beb3c7ea691e2ccd
#
_entry.id   f921e069ec217291beb3c7ea691e2ccd
#
_cell.length_a   1.000
_cell.length_b   1.000
_cell.length_c   1.000
_cell.angle_alpha   90.00
_cell.angle_beta   90.00
_cell.angle_gamma   90.00
#
_symmetry.space_group_name_H-M   'P 1'
#
loop_
_entity.id
_entity.type
_entity.pdbx_description
1 polymer ?
#
loop_
_entity_poly.entity_id
_entity_poly.type
_entity_poly.pdbx_seq_one_letter_code
_entity_poly.pdbx_strand_id
1 'polypeptide(L)'
;GEELTKMAVSKFRIYDYWKDKAITKKFEIKPVSACTKEDDALSITEFPDEIFCWACQMPPYQQGTHRTLSGLWNGDTLLQRSHILEKSLNGEDKPENYFLLCPQCHAESPDTTDAKLFFAWVRYKRTHENYSMVLRRDMKKAAEILGVDQNLVEERFAALRLTRLEEDAYIRDYIVKNCAMHGSFLAPLSRMMILQKWILDPEEQKKFAAWRRTLPEEETGEKEPT
;
A
#
# COMPACT_ATOMS: atom_id res chain seq x y z
N GLY A 1 2.13 -9.58 -43.29
CA GLY A 1 1.39 -9.95 -42.12
C GLY A 1 1.53 -8.85 -41.07
N GLU A 2 0.44 -8.10 -40.80
CA GLU A 2 0.38 -7.11 -39.75
C GLU A 2 0.49 -7.83 -38.40
N GLU A 3 1.63 -7.70 -37.73
CA GLU A 3 1.78 -8.00 -36.33
C GLU A 3 0.95 -6.95 -35.55
N LEU A 4 -0.30 -7.27 -35.27
CA LEU A 4 -1.11 -6.57 -34.31
C LEU A 4 -0.35 -6.61 -32.96
N THR A 5 0.37 -5.55 -32.63
CA THR A 5 0.97 -5.33 -31.33
C THR A 5 -0.14 -5.51 -30.30
N LYS A 6 -0.17 -6.67 -29.64
CA LYS A 6 -1.14 -7.04 -28.61
C LYS A 6 -0.99 -6.01 -27.48
N MET A 7 -1.87 -5.00 -27.45
CA MET A 7 -1.86 -3.98 -26.40
C MET A 7 -1.95 -4.68 -25.05
N ALA A 8 -1.00 -4.40 -24.18
CA ALA A 8 -0.98 -4.95 -22.84
C ALA A 8 -2.28 -4.62 -22.09
N VAL A 9 -2.82 -5.57 -21.32
CA VAL A 9 -4.03 -5.39 -20.52
C VAL A 9 -3.83 -4.21 -19.55
N SER A 10 -4.69 -3.20 -19.60
CA SER A 10 -4.57 -2.03 -18.73
C SER A 10 -4.86 -2.38 -17.25
N LYS A 11 -4.25 -1.65 -16.31
CA LYS A 11 -4.48 -1.86 -14.87
C LYS A 11 -5.95 -1.63 -14.50
N PHE A 12 -6.61 -0.66 -15.14
CA PHE A 12 -8.04 -0.42 -14.92
C PHE A 12 -8.90 -1.63 -15.33
N ARG A 13 -8.61 -2.31 -16.45
CA ARG A 13 -9.31 -3.53 -16.84
C ARG A 13 -9.09 -4.68 -15.87
N ILE A 14 -7.89 -4.77 -15.30
CA ILE A 14 -7.57 -5.75 -14.25
C ILE A 14 -8.38 -5.43 -12.99
N TYR A 15 -8.37 -4.17 -12.54
CA TYR A 15 -9.18 -3.71 -11.41
C TYR A 15 -10.67 -3.99 -11.63
N ASP A 16 -11.22 -3.64 -12.79
CA ASP A 16 -12.63 -3.81 -13.11
C ASP A 16 -13.08 -5.28 -13.06
N TYR A 17 -12.20 -6.21 -13.44
CA TYR A 17 -12.44 -7.64 -13.29
C TYR A 17 -12.43 -8.11 -11.82
N TRP A 18 -11.55 -7.55 -10.98
CA TRP A 18 -11.32 -8.04 -9.61
C TRP A 18 -12.08 -7.29 -8.52
N LYS A 19 -12.63 -6.11 -8.79
CA LYS A 19 -13.22 -5.19 -7.79
C LYS A 19 -14.28 -5.78 -6.88
N ASP A 20 -15.07 -6.76 -7.37
CA ASP A 20 -16.16 -7.38 -6.63
C ASP A 20 -15.84 -8.82 -6.22
N LYS A 21 -14.57 -9.19 -6.13
CA LYS A 21 -14.13 -10.55 -5.82
C LYS A 21 -13.36 -10.64 -4.51
N ALA A 22 -13.43 -11.83 -3.90
CA ALA A 22 -12.74 -12.15 -2.67
C ALA A 22 -12.06 -13.53 -2.75
N ILE A 23 -11.01 -13.70 -1.96
CA ILE A 23 -10.27 -14.96 -1.80
C ILE A 23 -10.79 -15.64 -0.53
N THR A 24 -11.37 -16.84 -0.66
CA THR A 24 -11.85 -17.64 0.48
C THR A 24 -10.70 -18.30 1.24
N LYS A 25 -10.97 -18.84 2.43
CA LYS A 25 -10.00 -19.65 3.20
C LYS A 25 -9.57 -20.94 2.49
N LYS A 26 -10.30 -21.37 1.46
CA LYS A 26 -9.92 -22.51 0.60
C LYS A 26 -9.15 -22.07 -0.66
N PHE A 27 -8.74 -20.81 -0.71
CA PHE A 27 -7.99 -20.20 -1.82
C PHE A 27 -8.77 -20.18 -3.15
N GLU A 28 -10.09 -20.14 -3.05
CA GLU A 28 -11.01 -20.01 -4.17
C GLU A 28 -11.47 -18.58 -4.34
N ILE A 29 -11.75 -18.18 -5.56
CA ILE A 29 -12.27 -16.87 -5.88
C ILE A 29 -13.81 -16.93 -5.94
N LYS A 30 -14.44 -16.05 -5.17
CA LYS A 30 -15.90 -15.87 -5.20
C LYS A 30 -16.27 -14.40 -5.36
N PRO A 31 -17.42 -14.06 -5.94
CA PRO A 31 -17.99 -12.72 -5.80
C PRO A 31 -18.19 -12.40 -4.31
N VAL A 32 -17.88 -11.17 -3.91
CA VAL A 32 -18.07 -10.71 -2.50
C VAL A 32 -19.50 -10.95 -2.03
N SER A 33 -20.50 -10.70 -2.90
CA SER A 33 -21.93 -10.91 -2.63
C SER A 33 -22.31 -12.38 -2.39
N ALA A 34 -21.49 -13.34 -2.82
CA ALA A 34 -21.71 -14.77 -2.65
C ALA A 34 -20.90 -15.37 -1.48
N CYS A 35 -20.11 -14.57 -0.76
CA CYS A 35 -19.33 -15.02 0.37
C CYS A 35 -20.16 -15.08 1.65
N THR A 36 -19.95 -16.12 2.44
CA THR A 36 -20.53 -16.32 3.78
C THR A 36 -19.48 -16.09 4.87
N LYS A 37 -19.88 -16.04 6.14
CA LYS A 37 -18.93 -15.97 7.27
C LYS A 37 -17.99 -17.18 7.31
N GLU A 38 -18.45 -18.33 6.86
CA GLU A 38 -17.68 -19.57 6.84
C GLU A 38 -16.56 -19.55 5.79
N ASP A 39 -16.69 -18.73 4.75
CA ASP A 39 -15.66 -18.58 3.72
C ASP A 39 -14.42 -17.85 4.25
N ASP A 40 -14.54 -17.07 5.33
CA ASP A 40 -13.47 -16.20 5.85
C ASP A 40 -12.79 -15.45 4.70
N ALA A 41 -13.61 -14.81 3.88
CA ALA A 41 -13.20 -14.26 2.61
C ALA A 41 -12.49 -12.90 2.78
N LEU A 42 -11.40 -12.70 2.04
CA LEU A 42 -10.68 -11.44 1.95
C LEU A 42 -11.03 -10.75 0.63
N SER A 43 -11.72 -9.62 0.67
CA SER A 43 -11.98 -8.80 -0.52
C SER A 43 -10.66 -8.37 -1.16
N ILE A 44 -10.56 -8.43 -2.47
CA ILE A 44 -9.34 -8.04 -3.18
C ILE A 44 -9.18 -6.53 -3.14
N THR A 45 -10.27 -5.80 -3.38
CA THR A 45 -10.33 -4.34 -3.26
C THR A 45 -11.51 -3.96 -2.36
N GLU A 46 -11.30 -3.06 -1.39
CA GLU A 46 -12.37 -2.60 -0.50
C GLU A 46 -12.97 -1.29 -1.03
N PHE A 47 -12.12 -0.39 -1.51
CA PHE A 47 -12.53 0.93 -2.00
C PHE A 47 -12.03 1.16 -3.42
N PRO A 48 -12.88 1.66 -4.33
CA PRO A 48 -12.56 1.79 -5.76
C PRO A 48 -11.48 2.84 -6.05
N ASP A 49 -11.32 3.84 -5.20
CA ASP A 49 -10.40 4.97 -5.32
C ASP A 49 -9.10 4.78 -4.51
N GLU A 50 -8.98 3.68 -3.77
CA GLU A 50 -7.78 3.36 -3.01
C GLU A 50 -6.86 2.40 -3.78
N ILE A 51 -5.72 2.92 -4.24
CA ILE A 51 -4.68 2.11 -4.86
C ILE A 51 -3.77 1.56 -3.77
N PHE A 52 -3.65 0.25 -3.71
CA PHE A 52 -2.70 -0.46 -2.85
C PHE A 52 -2.31 -1.81 -3.45
N CYS A 53 -1.20 -2.36 -3.00
CA CYS A 53 -0.79 -3.71 -3.37
C CYS A 53 -1.81 -4.74 -2.88
N TRP A 54 -2.33 -5.57 -3.79
CA TRP A 54 -3.37 -6.55 -3.45
C TRP A 54 -2.90 -7.70 -2.57
N ALA A 55 -1.60 -7.90 -2.42
CA ALA A 55 -1.05 -8.88 -1.48
C ALA A 55 -0.69 -8.25 -0.12
N CYS A 56 0.22 -7.30 -0.04
CA CYS A 56 0.68 -6.75 1.24
C CYS A 56 -0.07 -5.49 1.70
N GLN A 57 -0.97 -4.93 0.88
CA GLN A 57 -1.72 -3.70 1.16
C GLN A 57 -0.85 -2.43 1.29
N MET A 58 0.37 -2.43 0.74
CA MET A 58 1.21 -1.24 0.70
C MET A 58 0.56 -0.16 -0.19
N PRO A 59 0.30 1.04 0.34
CA PRO A 59 -0.23 2.15 -0.43
C PRO A 59 0.87 2.79 -1.28
N PRO A 60 0.52 3.50 -2.38
CA PRO A 60 1.47 4.31 -3.12
C PRO A 60 1.98 5.45 -2.24
N TYR A 61 3.24 5.82 -2.45
CA TYR A 61 3.86 6.90 -1.69
C TYR A 61 3.34 8.28 -2.12
N GLN A 62 3.06 8.44 -3.42
CA GLN A 62 2.44 9.62 -4.01
C GLN A 62 1.27 9.18 -4.88
N GLN A 63 0.10 9.71 -4.60
CA GLN A 63 -1.05 9.59 -5.49
C GLN A 63 -1.11 10.83 -6.38
N GLY A 64 -1.12 10.61 -7.69
CA GLY A 64 -1.45 11.66 -8.65
C GLY A 64 -2.91 12.08 -8.51
N THR A 65 -3.21 13.34 -8.82
CA THR A 65 -4.60 13.79 -8.94
C THR A 65 -5.18 13.33 -10.27
N HIS A 66 -6.15 12.43 -10.23
CA HIS A 66 -6.85 11.93 -11.42
C HIS A 66 -8.33 12.26 -11.35
N ARG A 67 -8.90 12.69 -12.47
CA ARG A 67 -10.34 13.07 -12.55
C ARG A 67 -11.27 11.86 -12.72
N THR A 68 -10.74 10.73 -13.15
CA THR A 68 -11.52 9.52 -13.42
C THR A 68 -10.89 8.31 -12.75
N LEU A 69 -11.71 7.31 -12.41
CA LEU A 69 -11.24 6.04 -11.86
C LEU A 69 -10.28 5.31 -12.81
N SER A 70 -10.58 5.31 -14.10
CA SER A 70 -9.68 4.74 -15.11
C SER A 70 -8.32 5.46 -15.18
N GLY A 71 -8.33 6.80 -15.08
CA GLY A 71 -7.11 7.59 -15.01
C GLY A 71 -6.29 7.27 -13.76
N LEU A 72 -6.96 7.12 -12.63
CA LEU A 72 -6.32 6.75 -11.35
C LEU A 72 -5.58 5.42 -11.47
N TRP A 73 -6.26 4.35 -11.89
CA TRP A 73 -5.66 3.01 -11.98
C TRP A 73 -4.60 2.89 -13.08
N ASN A 74 -4.80 3.51 -14.23
CA ASN A 74 -3.82 3.46 -15.32
C ASN A 74 -2.63 4.41 -15.10
N GLY A 75 -2.81 5.51 -14.35
CA GLY A 75 -1.77 6.48 -14.03
C GLY A 75 -0.89 6.09 -12.85
N ASP A 76 -1.27 5.06 -12.08
CA ASP A 76 -0.47 4.56 -10.96
C ASP A 76 0.84 3.92 -11.45
N THR A 77 1.95 4.25 -10.78
CA THR A 77 3.28 3.71 -11.07
C THR A 77 3.75 2.68 -10.05
N LEU A 78 3.08 2.56 -8.90
CA LEU A 78 3.45 1.61 -7.84
C LEU A 78 3.19 0.17 -8.27
N LEU A 79 1.96 -0.09 -8.75
CA LEU A 79 1.52 -1.46 -8.99
C LEU A 79 2.03 -2.00 -10.32
N GLN A 80 2.49 -3.23 -10.29
CA GLN A 80 2.92 -4.01 -11.44
C GLN A 80 1.89 -5.11 -11.73
N ARG A 81 1.78 -5.50 -12.99
CA ARG A 81 0.94 -6.62 -13.43
C ARG A 81 1.70 -7.92 -13.22
N SER A 82 1.32 -8.68 -12.22
CA SER A 82 1.84 -10.02 -11.94
C SER A 82 0.90 -11.06 -12.53
N HIS A 83 1.42 -12.08 -13.21
CA HIS A 83 0.60 -13.21 -13.64
C HIS A 83 0.24 -14.09 -12.43
N ILE A 84 -1.00 -14.59 -12.38
CA ILE A 84 -1.44 -15.59 -11.42
C ILE A 84 -0.94 -16.97 -11.87
N LEU A 85 -1.17 -17.30 -13.14
CA LEU A 85 -0.54 -18.42 -13.82
C LEU A 85 0.54 -17.86 -14.71
N GLU A 86 1.81 -18.24 -14.45
CA GLU A 86 2.97 -17.63 -15.07
C GLU A 86 2.96 -17.77 -16.60
N LYS A 87 3.29 -16.69 -17.30
CA LYS A 87 3.26 -16.63 -18.76
C LYS A 87 4.18 -17.65 -19.42
N SER A 88 5.37 -17.85 -18.86
CA SER A 88 6.35 -18.86 -19.33
C SER A 88 5.82 -20.28 -19.17
N LEU A 89 4.80 -20.50 -18.36
CA LEU A 89 4.10 -21.75 -18.10
C LEU A 89 2.71 -21.80 -18.76
N ASN A 90 2.51 -21.08 -19.87
CA ASN A 90 1.28 -20.97 -20.66
C ASN A 90 0.15 -20.18 -20.02
N GLY A 91 0.44 -19.30 -19.07
CA GLY A 91 -0.53 -18.32 -18.56
C GLY A 91 -0.93 -17.31 -19.63
N GLU A 92 -2.22 -17.00 -19.73
CA GLU A 92 -2.77 -16.10 -20.74
C GLU A 92 -2.67 -14.63 -20.32
N ASP A 93 -2.50 -13.73 -21.29
CA ASP A 93 -2.54 -12.28 -21.09
C ASP A 93 -4.01 -11.78 -21.05
N LYS A 94 -4.74 -12.08 -19.95
CA LYS A 94 -6.13 -11.70 -19.71
C LYS A 94 -6.29 -11.03 -18.34
N PRO A 95 -7.30 -10.14 -18.15
CA PRO A 95 -7.52 -9.46 -16.87
C PRO A 95 -7.62 -10.44 -15.66
N GLU A 96 -8.27 -11.57 -15.85
CA GLU A 96 -8.44 -12.63 -14.86
C GLU A 96 -7.14 -13.34 -14.45
N ASN A 97 -6.10 -13.28 -15.27
CA ASN A 97 -4.80 -13.87 -15.00
C ASN A 97 -3.77 -12.85 -14.51
N TYR A 98 -4.18 -11.60 -14.28
CA TYR A 98 -3.31 -10.58 -13.71
C TYR A 98 -3.75 -10.20 -12.30
N PHE A 99 -2.76 -9.93 -11.44
CA PHE A 99 -2.95 -9.43 -10.10
C PHE A 99 -2.06 -8.19 -9.90
N LEU A 100 -2.54 -7.16 -9.20
CA LEU A 100 -1.80 -5.90 -9.06
C LEU A 100 -0.98 -5.90 -7.78
N LEU A 101 0.33 -5.97 -7.93
CA LEU A 101 1.30 -6.11 -6.85
C LEU A 101 2.33 -4.97 -6.85
N CYS A 102 2.81 -4.59 -5.67
CA CYS A 102 4.00 -3.75 -5.58
C CYS A 102 5.25 -4.51 -6.08
N PRO A 103 6.34 -3.82 -6.43
CA PRO A 103 7.55 -4.47 -6.95
C PRO A 103 8.10 -5.58 -6.06
N GLN A 104 8.06 -5.40 -4.74
CA GLN A 104 8.51 -6.42 -3.80
C GLN A 104 7.63 -7.66 -3.84
N CYS A 105 6.30 -7.49 -3.72
CA CYS A 105 5.38 -8.63 -3.79
C CYS A 105 5.41 -9.31 -5.15
N HIS A 106 5.63 -8.56 -6.24
CA HIS A 106 5.79 -9.14 -7.58
C HIS A 106 7.03 -10.03 -7.67
N ALA A 107 8.15 -9.60 -7.08
CA ALA A 107 9.38 -10.40 -7.05
C ALA A 107 9.28 -11.64 -6.15
N GLU A 108 8.40 -11.62 -5.14
CA GLU A 108 8.19 -12.70 -4.19
C GLU A 108 7.03 -13.65 -4.58
N SER A 109 6.18 -13.24 -5.53
CA SER A 109 5.01 -14.04 -5.94
C SER A 109 5.40 -15.37 -6.55
N PRO A 110 4.64 -16.46 -6.29
CA PRO A 110 4.97 -17.77 -6.85
C PRO A 110 4.81 -17.80 -8.37
N ASP A 111 5.84 -18.26 -9.08
CA ASP A 111 5.76 -18.62 -10.49
C ASP A 111 5.14 -20.02 -10.60
N THR A 112 3.85 -20.10 -10.86
CA THR A 112 3.10 -21.36 -10.73
C THR A 112 2.10 -21.58 -11.87
N THR A 113 1.74 -22.85 -12.09
CA THR A 113 0.61 -23.28 -12.92
C THR A 113 -0.67 -23.55 -12.09
N ASP A 114 -0.62 -23.36 -10.77
CA ASP A 114 -1.75 -23.57 -9.86
C ASP A 114 -2.15 -22.27 -9.18
N ALA A 115 -3.29 -21.71 -9.60
CA ALA A 115 -3.83 -20.48 -9.03
C ALA A 115 -4.08 -20.56 -7.51
N LYS A 116 -4.37 -21.75 -6.96
CA LYS A 116 -4.57 -21.90 -5.50
C LYS A 116 -3.30 -21.64 -4.71
N LEU A 117 -2.13 -21.99 -5.25
CA LEU A 117 -0.84 -21.67 -4.61
C LEU A 117 -0.61 -20.17 -4.58
N PHE A 118 -0.92 -19.46 -5.69
CA PHE A 118 -0.82 -18.02 -5.74
C PHE A 118 -1.76 -17.35 -4.70
N PHE A 119 -3.03 -17.76 -4.63
CA PHE A 119 -3.98 -17.17 -3.68
C PHE A 119 -3.71 -17.57 -2.22
N ALA A 120 -3.14 -18.74 -1.96
CA ALA A 120 -2.64 -19.12 -0.64
C ALA A 120 -1.54 -18.16 -0.18
N TRP A 121 -0.57 -17.85 -1.07
CA TRP A 121 0.48 -16.87 -0.81
C TRP A 121 -0.10 -15.46 -0.58
N VAL A 122 -1.05 -15.00 -1.39
CA VAL A 122 -1.71 -13.69 -1.19
C VAL A 122 -2.37 -13.61 0.19
N ARG A 123 -3.12 -14.64 0.59
CA ARG A 123 -3.74 -14.68 1.93
C ARG A 123 -2.69 -14.64 3.03
N TYR A 124 -1.61 -15.42 2.90
CA TYR A 124 -0.52 -15.39 3.88
C TYR A 124 0.07 -13.98 4.01
N LYS A 125 0.38 -13.31 2.90
CA LYS A 125 0.90 -11.93 2.92
C LYS A 125 -0.06 -10.98 3.64
N ARG A 126 -1.37 -11.05 3.37
CA ARG A 126 -2.36 -10.18 4.01
C ARG A 126 -2.51 -10.41 5.50
N THR A 127 -2.42 -11.66 5.95
CA THR A 127 -2.69 -12.01 7.35
C THR A 127 -1.46 -12.06 8.24
N HIS A 128 -0.25 -12.24 7.67
CA HIS A 128 0.98 -12.41 8.43
C HIS A 128 2.09 -11.42 8.06
N GLU A 129 2.05 -10.85 6.87
CA GLU A 129 3.11 -9.95 6.37
C GLU A 129 2.52 -8.73 5.65
N ASN A 130 1.38 -8.22 6.13
CA ASN A 130 0.82 -7.00 5.55
C ASN A 130 1.71 -5.78 5.88
N TYR A 131 1.48 -4.70 5.14
CA TYR A 131 2.32 -3.51 5.22
C TYR A 131 2.46 -2.94 6.64
N SER A 132 1.38 -2.94 7.44
CA SER A 132 1.43 -2.47 8.83
C SER A 132 2.31 -3.36 9.71
N MET A 133 2.27 -4.67 9.52
CA MET A 133 3.14 -5.62 10.25
C MET A 133 4.61 -5.44 9.85
N VAL A 134 4.86 -5.25 8.54
CA VAL A 134 6.21 -4.96 8.02
C VAL A 134 6.74 -3.66 8.61
N LEU A 135 5.94 -2.60 8.66
CA LEU A 135 6.35 -1.33 9.26
C LEU A 135 6.69 -1.47 10.75
N ARG A 136 5.90 -2.22 11.53
CA ARG A 136 6.19 -2.46 12.96
C ARG A 136 7.49 -3.23 13.15
N ARG A 137 7.71 -4.28 12.37
CA ARG A 137 8.96 -5.05 12.39
C ARG A 137 10.15 -4.16 12.05
N ASP A 138 10.03 -3.38 11.00
CA ASP A 138 11.11 -2.54 10.49
C ASP A 138 11.34 -1.30 11.40
N MET A 139 10.34 -0.84 12.15
CA MET A 139 10.52 0.15 13.21
C MET A 139 11.46 -0.37 14.31
N LYS A 140 11.23 -1.58 14.79
CA LYS A 140 12.11 -2.22 15.76
C LYS A 140 13.53 -2.39 15.22
N LYS A 141 13.65 -2.93 14.00
CA LYS A 141 14.96 -3.12 13.34
C LYS A 141 15.69 -1.79 13.12
N ALA A 142 14.98 -0.72 12.76
CA ALA A 142 15.56 0.60 12.61
C ALA A 142 16.12 1.14 13.93
N ALA A 143 15.39 0.95 15.04
CA ALA A 143 15.86 1.34 16.37
C ALA A 143 17.15 0.59 16.76
N GLU A 144 17.21 -0.71 16.51
CA GLU A 144 18.41 -1.52 16.73
C GLU A 144 19.61 -1.02 15.90
N ILE A 145 19.41 -0.73 14.60
CA ILE A 145 20.46 -0.23 13.69
C ILE A 145 20.95 1.15 14.14
N LEU A 146 20.05 2.03 14.56
CA LEU A 146 20.40 3.40 14.99
C LEU A 146 20.90 3.47 16.42
N GLY A 147 20.83 2.37 17.18
CA GLY A 147 21.21 2.34 18.60
C GLY A 147 20.33 3.24 19.49
N VAL A 148 19.04 3.36 19.17
CA VAL A 148 18.07 4.19 19.90
C VAL A 148 17.07 3.34 20.66
N ASP A 149 16.52 3.89 21.74
CA ASP A 149 15.46 3.22 22.50
C ASP A 149 14.13 3.32 21.76
N GLN A 150 13.58 2.17 21.38
CA GLN A 150 12.30 2.09 20.69
C GLN A 150 11.15 2.71 21.51
N ASN A 151 11.15 2.52 22.83
CA ASN A 151 10.10 3.09 23.69
C ASN A 151 10.12 4.62 23.65
N LEU A 152 11.32 5.20 23.66
CA LEU A 152 11.47 6.65 23.51
C LEU A 152 10.95 7.15 22.17
N VAL A 153 11.18 6.42 21.07
CA VAL A 153 10.66 6.76 19.75
C VAL A 153 9.12 6.73 19.75
N GLU A 154 8.53 5.67 20.29
CA GLU A 154 7.08 5.49 20.37
C GLU A 154 6.44 6.56 21.26
N GLU A 155 7.02 6.86 22.42
CA GLU A 155 6.57 7.93 23.32
C GLU A 155 6.58 9.30 22.62
N ARG A 156 7.67 9.63 21.96
CA ARG A 156 7.79 10.89 21.23
C ARG A 156 6.81 10.99 20.08
N PHE A 157 6.60 9.90 19.33
CA PHE A 157 5.64 9.87 18.26
C PHE A 157 4.20 10.04 18.78
N ALA A 158 3.84 9.35 19.85
CA ALA A 158 2.53 9.50 20.50
C ALA A 158 2.31 10.94 21.05
N ALA A 159 3.36 11.58 21.55
CA ALA A 159 3.29 12.95 22.05
C ALA A 159 3.00 14.00 20.96
N LEU A 160 3.23 13.70 19.68
CA LEU A 160 2.89 14.60 18.59
C LEU A 160 1.38 14.81 18.44
N ARG A 161 0.56 13.82 18.81
CA ARG A 161 -0.91 13.87 18.68
C ARG A 161 -1.34 14.37 17.30
N LEU A 162 -0.87 13.67 16.26
CA LEU A 162 -1.20 14.00 14.88
C LEU A 162 -2.71 13.80 14.65
N THR A 163 -3.39 14.82 14.17
CA THR A 163 -4.85 14.82 13.93
C THR A 163 -5.23 15.27 12.53
N ARG A 164 -4.28 15.85 11.79
CA ARG A 164 -4.51 16.49 10.49
C ARG A 164 -3.76 15.79 9.37
N LEU A 165 -4.40 15.73 8.19
CA LEU A 165 -3.77 15.19 6.98
C LEU A 165 -2.53 15.97 6.55
N GLU A 166 -2.51 17.29 6.80
CA GLU A 166 -1.36 18.15 6.51
C GLU A 166 -0.14 17.77 7.34
N GLU A 167 -0.33 17.34 8.59
CA GLU A 167 0.76 16.88 9.47
C GLU A 167 1.38 15.59 8.93
N ASP A 168 0.55 14.65 8.50
CA ASP A 168 1.01 13.44 7.84
C ASP A 168 1.73 13.76 6.52
N ALA A 169 1.24 14.71 5.76
CA ALA A 169 1.86 15.16 4.52
C ALA A 169 3.23 15.80 4.77
N TYR A 170 3.39 16.61 5.82
CA TYR A 170 4.67 17.20 6.21
C TYR A 170 5.71 16.12 6.53
N ILE A 171 5.34 15.13 7.36
CA ILE A 171 6.24 14.03 7.73
C ILE A 171 6.59 13.19 6.51
N ARG A 172 5.62 12.92 5.66
CA ARG A 172 5.81 12.17 4.42
C ARG A 172 6.77 12.89 3.47
N ASP A 173 6.63 14.20 3.29
CA ASP A 173 7.50 15.03 2.47
C ASP A 173 8.95 15.02 3.00
N TYR A 174 9.12 15.12 4.33
CA TYR A 174 10.43 14.98 4.95
C TYR A 174 11.07 13.62 4.64
N ILE A 175 10.33 12.54 4.78
CA ILE A 175 10.83 11.19 4.50
C ILE A 175 11.27 11.08 3.04
N VAL A 176 10.44 11.53 2.08
CA VAL A 176 10.77 11.47 0.64
C VAL A 176 12.02 12.27 0.31
N LYS A 177 12.18 13.46 0.90
CA LYS A 177 13.37 14.31 0.67
C LYS A 177 14.66 13.71 1.21
N ASN A 178 14.57 12.79 2.18
CA ASN A 178 15.72 12.19 2.86
C ASN A 178 15.94 10.71 2.50
N CYS A 179 15.17 10.15 1.57
CA CYS A 179 15.31 8.79 1.09
C CYS A 179 15.39 8.74 -0.42
N ALA A 180 16.22 7.84 -0.95
CA ALA A 180 16.19 7.48 -2.35
C ALA A 180 14.98 6.57 -2.63
N MET A 181 14.21 6.91 -3.65
CA MET A 181 13.11 6.09 -4.14
C MET A 181 13.54 5.28 -5.37
N HIS A 182 13.07 4.03 -5.44
CA HIS A 182 13.20 3.20 -6.64
C HIS A 182 11.85 3.22 -7.39
N GLY A 183 11.70 4.17 -8.32
CA GLY A 183 10.40 4.50 -8.91
C GLY A 183 9.46 5.09 -7.86
N SER A 184 8.26 4.51 -7.69
CA SER A 184 7.31 4.88 -6.64
C SER A 184 7.46 4.06 -5.34
N PHE A 185 8.53 3.25 -5.24
CA PHE A 185 8.78 2.38 -4.11
C PHE A 185 9.82 2.97 -3.15
N LEU A 186 9.48 3.01 -1.88
CA LEU A 186 10.37 3.36 -0.77
C LEU A 186 10.46 2.18 0.19
N ALA A 187 11.68 1.66 0.39
CA ALA A 187 11.90 0.51 1.27
C ALA A 187 11.38 0.81 2.70
N PRO A 188 10.55 -0.08 3.29
CA PRO A 188 9.97 0.14 4.61
C PRO A 188 11.02 0.42 5.70
N LEU A 189 12.15 -0.29 5.70
CA LEU A 189 13.24 -0.07 6.66
C LEU A 189 13.83 1.33 6.55
N SER A 190 14.13 1.81 5.33
CA SER A 190 14.65 3.16 5.10
C SER A 190 13.67 4.22 5.60
N ARG A 191 12.39 4.03 5.34
CA ARG A 191 11.32 4.91 5.84
C ARG A 191 11.32 4.97 7.36
N MET A 192 11.42 3.83 8.05
CA MET A 192 11.44 3.77 9.52
C MET A 192 12.70 4.40 10.10
N MET A 193 13.86 4.21 9.49
CA MET A 193 15.12 4.84 9.93
C MET A 193 15.04 6.37 9.83
N ILE A 194 14.55 6.91 8.71
CA ILE A 194 14.41 8.35 8.52
C ILE A 194 13.34 8.94 9.45
N LEU A 195 12.23 8.25 9.65
CA LEU A 195 11.18 8.67 10.57
C LEU A 195 11.71 8.76 12.04
N GLN A 196 12.49 7.78 12.49
CA GLN A 196 13.08 7.79 13.82
C GLN A 196 14.11 8.89 13.97
N LYS A 197 14.96 9.09 12.97
CA LYS A 197 15.90 10.22 12.96
C LYS A 197 15.16 11.55 13.07
N TRP A 198 14.08 11.74 12.32
CA TRP A 198 13.26 12.94 12.35
C TRP A 198 12.63 13.18 13.73
N ILE A 199 12.00 12.13 14.34
CA ILE A 199 11.30 12.29 15.63
C ILE A 199 12.25 12.58 16.80
N LEU A 200 13.49 12.11 16.69
CA LEU A 200 14.51 12.32 17.71
C LEU A 200 15.35 13.59 17.52
N ASP A 201 15.26 14.24 16.36
CA ASP A 201 16.00 15.48 16.06
C ASP A 201 15.29 16.70 16.64
N PRO A 202 15.85 17.38 17.66
CA PRO A 202 15.22 18.54 18.29
C PRO A 202 15.00 19.72 17.31
N GLU A 203 15.89 19.89 16.33
CA GLU A 203 15.75 20.99 15.37
C GLU A 203 14.62 20.74 14.38
N GLU A 204 14.48 19.50 13.92
CA GLU A 204 13.35 19.12 13.06
C GLU A 204 12.01 19.21 13.82
N GLN A 205 11.99 18.84 15.12
CA GLN A 205 10.80 18.97 15.95
C GLN A 205 10.42 20.45 16.17
N LYS A 206 11.38 21.35 16.35
CA LYS A 206 11.12 22.81 16.39
C LYS A 206 10.55 23.34 15.09
N LYS A 207 11.10 22.91 13.93
CA LYS A 207 10.58 23.31 12.62
C LYS A 207 9.15 22.83 12.41
N PHE A 208 8.86 21.57 12.75
CA PHE A 208 7.52 21.01 12.69
C PHE A 208 6.53 21.79 13.57
N ALA A 209 6.88 22.04 14.82
CA ALA A 209 6.05 22.78 15.75
C ALA A 209 5.81 24.23 15.30
N ALA A 210 6.79 24.88 14.68
CA ALA A 210 6.64 26.23 14.11
C ALA A 210 5.68 26.22 12.90
N TRP A 211 5.87 25.27 11.99
CA TRP A 211 5.01 25.08 10.83
C TRP A 211 3.57 24.74 11.25
N ARG A 212 3.38 23.82 12.21
CA ARG A 212 2.06 23.41 12.72
C ARG A 212 1.23 24.60 13.22
N ARG A 213 1.87 25.62 13.83
CA ARG A 213 1.20 26.86 14.26
C ARG A 213 0.75 27.75 13.11
N THR A 214 1.22 27.53 11.89
CA THR A 214 0.77 28.27 10.71
C THR A 214 -0.47 27.66 10.07
N LEU A 215 -0.88 26.45 10.48
CA LEU A 215 -2.09 25.82 9.99
C LEU A 215 -3.33 26.60 10.49
N PRO A 216 -4.36 26.78 9.67
CA PRO A 216 -5.61 27.39 10.10
C PRO A 216 -6.22 26.61 11.27
N GLU A 217 -6.84 27.30 12.21
CA GLU A 217 -7.61 26.62 13.26
C GLU A 217 -8.72 25.80 12.62
N GLU A 218 -8.90 24.53 13.07
CA GLU A 218 -10.06 23.76 12.65
C GLU A 218 -11.31 24.48 13.13
N GLU A 219 -12.22 24.85 12.21
CA GLU A 219 -13.55 25.25 12.58
C GLU A 219 -14.19 24.08 13.32
N THR A 220 -14.20 24.15 14.65
CA THR A 220 -14.95 23.20 15.47
C THR A 220 -16.42 23.41 15.13
N GLY A 221 -16.91 22.62 14.18
CA GLY A 221 -18.30 22.63 13.73
C GLY A 221 -19.23 22.04 14.79
N GLU A 222 -19.24 22.61 15.99
CA GLU A 222 -20.39 22.48 16.87
C GLU A 222 -21.54 23.35 16.30
N LYS A 223 -22.27 22.74 15.36
CA LYS A 223 -23.63 23.19 15.10
C LYS A 223 -24.44 22.84 16.33
N GLU A 224 -24.70 23.82 17.19
CA GLU A 224 -25.75 23.70 18.21
C GLU A 224 -27.04 23.21 17.53
N PRO A 225 -27.69 22.17 18.06
CA PRO A 225 -28.99 21.75 17.56
C PRO A 225 -30.00 22.82 17.94
N THR A 226 -30.56 23.52 16.95
CA THR A 226 -31.75 24.33 17.06
C THR A 226 -33.00 23.47 17.15
#